data_340433f85cc80eb9e789de7f455ff86b
#
_entry.id   340433f85cc80eb9e789de7f455ff86b
#
_cell.length_a   1.000
_cell.length_b   1.000
_cell.length_c   1.000
_cell.angle_alpha   90.00
_cell.angle_beta   90.00
_cell.angle_gamma   90.00
#
_symmetry.space_group_name_H-M   'P 1'
#
loop_
_entity.id
_entity.type
_entity.pdbx_description
1 polymer ?
#
loop_
_entity_poly.entity_id
_entity_poly.type
_entity_poly.pdbx_seq_one_letter_code
_entity_poly.pdbx_strand_id
1 'polypeptide(L)'
;MAVTVEVNIAGGGLGMYLVGLPDNAVKESEQRIRAAFENSGERMSGRKVVVSLAPADLRKEGASFDLPIAVGILAAMGRVDAGALGGTMFAGELSLDGTLKPVRGVLPMAVRARGEGLRRLVLPADNAREAAVVEGIDVLGAGSLKEVMALLNGEAEIVPAVPGAAEPFEVAAGRYEEDFADVKGQALAKRALEIAAAGGHNVLMIGAPGSGKTMLARRMPTILPPLSPGEALETTKIHSVAGKAGVAGGLMARRPYRAPHHTISQVALIGGGQSPRPGEVSLAHNGVLFLDELPEFGRSVLEVLRQPLEEKKITVSRAKYSVEYPANFTLVAAMNPCPCG
;
A
#
# COMPACT_ATOMS: atom_id res chain seq x y z
N MET A 1 9.75 4.66 -7.12
CA MET A 1 10.50 5.61 -7.96
C MET A 1 9.62 6.81 -8.21
N ALA A 2 10.15 8.05 -8.15
CA ALA A 2 9.35 9.23 -8.49
C ALA A 2 9.24 9.38 -10.01
N VAL A 3 8.13 9.99 -10.45
CA VAL A 3 7.86 10.30 -11.86
C VAL A 3 7.74 11.81 -12.00
N THR A 4 8.50 12.38 -12.93
CA THR A 4 8.39 13.81 -13.27
C THR A 4 7.33 13.97 -14.36
N VAL A 5 6.39 14.88 -14.15
CA VAL A 5 5.36 15.25 -15.12
C VAL A 5 5.74 16.56 -15.77
N GLU A 6 6.05 16.52 -17.05
CA GLU A 6 6.39 17.70 -17.85
C GLU A 6 5.24 18.01 -18.80
N VAL A 7 4.80 19.26 -18.84
CA VAL A 7 3.69 19.68 -19.69
C VAL A 7 4.12 20.81 -20.61
N ASN A 8 3.83 20.66 -21.91
CA ASN A 8 4.04 21.69 -22.91
C ASN A 8 2.76 21.95 -23.72
N ILE A 9 2.40 23.21 -23.87
CA ILE A 9 1.27 23.64 -24.70
C ILE A 9 1.84 24.27 -25.98
N ALA A 10 1.68 23.56 -27.10
CA ALA A 10 2.20 23.96 -28.41
C ALA A 10 1.10 24.49 -29.31
N GLY A 11 1.47 25.37 -30.26
CA GLY A 11 0.59 25.77 -31.37
C GLY A 11 0.48 24.65 -32.42
N GLY A 12 -0.63 24.64 -33.18
CA GLY A 12 -0.77 23.77 -34.35
C GLY A 12 -1.32 22.38 -34.05
N GLY A 13 -2.53 22.29 -33.57
CA GLY A 13 -3.27 21.04 -33.35
C GLY A 13 -4.17 21.10 -32.14
N LEU A 14 -5.06 20.13 -32.03
CA LEU A 14 -5.97 19.95 -30.90
C LEU A 14 -5.66 18.59 -30.22
N GLY A 15 -5.93 18.49 -28.92
CA GLY A 15 -5.87 17.25 -28.19
C GLY A 15 -4.71 17.15 -27.19
N MET A 16 -4.78 16.12 -26.37
CA MET A 16 -3.78 15.78 -25.36
C MET A 16 -3.00 14.54 -25.79
N TYR A 17 -1.69 14.60 -25.67
CA TYR A 17 -0.76 13.53 -26.05
C TYR A 17 0.08 13.15 -24.85
N LEU A 18 -0.05 11.89 -24.43
CA LEU A 18 0.70 11.31 -23.31
C LEU A 18 1.87 10.49 -23.84
N VAL A 19 3.09 10.80 -23.38
CA VAL A 19 4.32 10.04 -23.69
C VAL A 19 4.98 9.54 -22.41
N GLY A 20 5.80 8.48 -22.49
CA GLY A 20 6.49 7.90 -21.34
C GLY A 20 5.86 6.60 -20.82
N LEU A 21 5.41 5.74 -21.75
CA LEU A 21 4.84 4.40 -21.47
C LEU A 21 3.62 4.42 -20.52
N PRO A 22 2.58 5.25 -20.76
CA PRO A 22 1.36 5.20 -19.97
C PRO A 22 0.58 3.90 -20.22
N ASP A 23 0.00 3.32 -19.15
CA ASP A 23 -0.99 2.25 -19.30
C ASP A 23 -2.36 2.79 -19.76
N ASN A 24 -3.37 1.92 -19.85
CA ASN A 24 -4.70 2.34 -20.27
C ASN A 24 -5.35 3.28 -19.26
N ALA A 25 -5.16 3.04 -17.95
CA ALA A 25 -5.73 3.89 -16.90
C ALA A 25 -5.15 5.32 -16.96
N VAL A 26 -3.85 5.44 -17.22
CA VAL A 26 -3.18 6.74 -17.43
C VAL A 26 -3.63 7.40 -18.74
N LYS A 27 -3.88 6.63 -19.82
CA LYS A 27 -4.42 7.18 -21.07
C LYS A 27 -5.85 7.72 -20.93
N GLU A 28 -6.67 7.06 -20.12
CA GLU A 28 -8.03 7.49 -19.80
C GLU A 28 -8.08 8.77 -18.94
N SER A 29 -6.95 9.17 -18.34
CA SER A 29 -6.86 10.41 -17.56
C SER A 29 -7.27 11.65 -18.35
N GLU A 30 -7.06 11.68 -19.68
CA GLU A 30 -7.50 12.78 -20.53
C GLU A 30 -8.97 13.08 -20.34
N GLN A 31 -9.82 12.03 -20.35
CA GLN A 31 -11.27 12.21 -20.23
C GLN A 31 -11.66 12.70 -18.84
N ARG A 32 -11.03 12.11 -17.80
CA ARG A 32 -11.29 12.53 -16.41
C ARG A 32 -10.84 13.96 -16.15
N ILE A 33 -9.65 14.33 -16.60
CA ILE A 33 -9.10 15.68 -16.44
C ILE A 33 -9.95 16.70 -17.20
N ARG A 34 -10.38 16.41 -18.43
CA ARG A 34 -11.23 17.30 -19.23
C ARG A 34 -12.55 17.59 -18.50
N ALA A 35 -13.25 16.55 -18.04
CA ALA A 35 -14.49 16.70 -17.31
C ALA A 35 -14.28 17.43 -15.96
N ALA A 36 -13.23 17.09 -15.22
CA ALA A 36 -12.88 17.74 -13.97
C ALA A 36 -12.60 19.24 -14.15
N PHE A 37 -11.95 19.65 -15.26
CA PHE A 37 -11.73 21.06 -15.57
C PHE A 37 -13.05 21.79 -15.81
N GLU A 38 -13.94 21.25 -16.66
CA GLU A 38 -15.24 21.85 -16.95
C GLU A 38 -16.06 22.04 -15.66
N ASN A 39 -16.10 21.04 -14.80
CA ASN A 39 -16.79 21.10 -13.49
C ASN A 39 -16.08 21.99 -12.47
N SER A 40 -14.80 22.29 -12.67
CA SER A 40 -14.03 23.22 -11.84
C SER A 40 -14.11 24.68 -12.34
N GLY A 41 -14.81 24.93 -13.44
CA GLY A 41 -14.91 26.28 -14.05
C GLY A 41 -13.77 26.59 -15.02
N GLU A 42 -12.93 25.61 -15.31
CA GLU A 42 -11.82 25.74 -16.25
C GLU A 42 -12.14 25.05 -17.59
N ARG A 43 -11.42 25.42 -18.62
CA ARG A 43 -11.53 24.77 -19.92
C ARG A 43 -10.17 24.31 -20.39
N MET A 44 -10.11 23.08 -20.89
CA MET A 44 -8.91 22.56 -21.53
C MET A 44 -8.45 23.52 -22.64
N SER A 45 -7.15 23.73 -22.75
CA SER A 45 -6.57 24.54 -23.84
C SER A 45 -7.05 24.04 -25.19
N GLY A 46 -7.52 24.98 -26.06
CA GLY A 46 -7.82 24.72 -27.46
C GLY A 46 -6.57 24.48 -28.33
N ARG A 47 -5.43 24.16 -27.72
CA ARG A 47 -4.15 23.91 -28.37
C ARG A 47 -3.69 22.48 -28.09
N LYS A 48 -2.65 22.05 -28.77
CA LYS A 48 -1.99 20.75 -28.51
C LYS A 48 -1.30 20.75 -27.13
N VAL A 49 -1.73 19.85 -26.27
CA VAL A 49 -1.11 19.62 -24.96
C VAL A 49 -0.28 18.34 -25.04
N VAL A 50 1.01 18.43 -24.75
CA VAL A 50 1.91 17.27 -24.66
C VAL A 50 2.32 17.09 -23.22
N VAL A 51 2.06 15.90 -22.67
CA VAL A 51 2.44 15.51 -21.32
C VAL A 51 3.49 14.40 -21.41
N SER A 52 4.66 14.64 -20.86
CA SER A 52 5.75 13.67 -20.76
C SER A 52 5.86 13.15 -19.32
N LEU A 53 5.87 11.84 -19.18
CA LEU A 53 6.02 11.15 -17.89
C LEU A 53 7.42 10.53 -17.82
N ALA A 54 8.36 11.19 -17.18
CA ALA A 54 9.75 10.73 -17.07
C ALA A 54 10.00 9.91 -15.78
N PRO A 55 10.87 8.89 -15.84
CA PRO A 55 11.68 8.43 -16.97
C PRO A 55 10.86 7.59 -17.96
N ALA A 56 11.23 7.63 -19.24
CA ALA A 56 10.46 7.03 -20.33
C ALA A 56 10.52 5.47 -20.37
N ASP A 57 11.50 4.87 -19.74
CA ASP A 57 11.71 3.41 -19.65
C ASP A 57 10.82 2.74 -18.60
N LEU A 58 10.28 3.51 -17.66
CA LEU A 58 9.38 3.03 -16.63
C LEU A 58 7.93 3.15 -17.10
N ARG A 59 7.18 2.04 -17.05
CA ARG A 59 5.74 2.05 -17.31
C ARG A 59 4.99 2.72 -16.15
N LYS A 60 4.08 3.64 -16.45
CA LYS A 60 3.21 4.32 -15.49
C LYS A 60 1.86 3.66 -15.49
N GLU A 61 1.41 3.26 -14.30
CA GLU A 61 0.19 2.49 -14.11
C GLU A 61 -0.73 3.14 -13.08
N GLY A 62 -2.02 3.09 -13.34
CA GLY A 62 -3.07 3.54 -12.43
C GLY A 62 -3.42 5.02 -12.53
N ALA A 63 -4.52 5.40 -11.89
CA ALA A 63 -5.12 6.72 -11.99
C ALA A 63 -4.49 7.78 -11.06
N SER A 64 -3.47 7.43 -10.24
CA SER A 64 -2.81 8.37 -9.33
C SER A 64 -2.10 9.53 -10.03
N PHE A 65 -1.91 9.43 -11.34
CA PHE A 65 -1.31 10.47 -12.17
C PHE A 65 -2.29 11.55 -12.61
N ASP A 66 -3.59 11.39 -12.40
CA ASP A 66 -4.59 12.36 -12.86
C ASP A 66 -4.33 13.75 -12.25
N LEU A 67 -4.14 13.82 -10.93
CA LEU A 67 -3.89 15.11 -10.26
C LEU A 67 -2.57 15.77 -10.72
N PRO A 68 -1.41 15.13 -10.73
CA PRO A 68 -0.18 15.78 -11.17
C PRO A 68 -0.23 16.19 -12.65
N ILE A 69 -0.91 15.45 -13.52
CA ILE A 69 -1.11 15.83 -14.92
C ILE A 69 -2.01 17.08 -15.00
N ALA A 70 -3.13 17.08 -14.28
CA ALA A 70 -4.06 18.22 -14.25
C ALA A 70 -3.37 19.49 -13.75
N VAL A 71 -2.63 19.40 -12.64
CA VAL A 71 -1.87 20.52 -12.06
C VAL A 71 -0.82 21.03 -13.05
N GLY A 72 -0.08 20.14 -13.72
CA GLY A 72 0.89 20.51 -14.74
C GLY A 72 0.26 21.25 -15.93
N ILE A 73 -0.93 20.81 -16.38
CA ILE A 73 -1.69 21.50 -17.46
C ILE A 73 -2.16 22.88 -16.99
N LEU A 74 -2.73 22.98 -15.78
CA LEU A 74 -3.19 24.27 -15.22
C LEU A 74 -2.03 25.25 -15.07
N ALA A 75 -0.86 24.81 -14.63
CA ALA A 75 0.33 25.64 -14.55
C ALA A 75 0.80 26.11 -15.94
N ALA A 76 0.83 25.21 -16.93
CA ALA A 76 1.18 25.56 -18.31
C ALA A 76 0.16 26.52 -18.99
N MET A 77 -1.09 26.51 -18.50
CA MET A 77 -2.15 27.46 -18.91
C MET A 77 -2.11 28.79 -18.14
N GLY A 78 -1.26 28.92 -17.12
CA GLY A 78 -1.22 30.09 -16.24
C GLY A 78 -2.44 30.22 -15.31
N ARG A 79 -3.09 29.10 -14.98
CA ARG A 79 -4.25 29.04 -14.09
C ARG A 79 -3.88 28.79 -12.63
N VAL A 80 -2.68 28.27 -12.39
CA VAL A 80 -2.07 28.15 -11.08
C VAL A 80 -0.65 28.70 -11.12
N ASP A 81 -0.15 29.17 -9.98
CA ASP A 81 1.23 29.65 -9.85
C ASP A 81 2.23 28.51 -10.00
N ALA A 82 3.00 28.52 -11.10
CA ALA A 82 4.04 27.55 -11.34
C ALA A 82 5.15 27.59 -10.27
N GLY A 83 5.40 28.74 -9.63
CA GLY A 83 6.36 28.87 -8.53
C GLY A 83 5.95 28.09 -7.29
N ALA A 84 4.65 27.92 -7.07
CA ALA A 84 4.11 27.15 -5.94
C ALA A 84 4.30 25.62 -6.08
N LEU A 85 4.65 25.12 -7.27
CA LEU A 85 4.86 23.68 -7.50
C LEU A 85 6.20 23.18 -6.94
N GLY A 86 7.17 24.08 -6.76
CA GLY A 86 8.50 23.72 -6.28
C GLY A 86 8.48 22.99 -4.94
N GLY A 87 9.20 21.85 -4.87
CA GLY A 87 9.29 21.05 -3.63
C GLY A 87 8.00 20.33 -3.24
N THR A 88 7.03 20.17 -4.16
CA THR A 88 5.75 19.52 -3.91
C THR A 88 5.58 18.28 -4.79
N MET A 89 5.18 17.17 -4.18
CA MET A 89 4.71 15.97 -4.89
C MET A 89 3.18 15.97 -4.90
N PHE A 90 2.60 15.50 -5.99
CA PHE A 90 1.16 15.36 -6.15
C PHE A 90 0.81 13.91 -6.49
N ALA A 91 -0.26 13.38 -5.91
CA ALA A 91 -0.85 12.11 -6.33
C ALA A 91 -2.34 12.12 -6.02
N GLY A 92 -3.16 11.61 -6.95
CA GLY A 92 -4.61 11.55 -6.77
C GLY A 92 -5.32 11.14 -8.05
N GLU A 93 -6.42 10.44 -7.91
CA GLU A 93 -7.34 10.13 -9.00
C GLU A 93 -8.43 11.21 -9.05
N LEU A 94 -8.76 11.69 -10.25
CA LEU A 94 -9.84 12.65 -10.46
C LEU A 94 -11.13 11.94 -10.89
N SER A 95 -12.22 12.28 -10.21
CA SER A 95 -13.56 12.00 -10.69
C SER A 95 -13.98 13.03 -11.74
N LEU A 96 -15.00 12.71 -12.52
CA LEU A 96 -15.51 13.60 -13.57
C LEU A 96 -16.02 14.94 -13.02
N ASP A 97 -16.50 14.96 -11.79
CA ASP A 97 -16.97 16.16 -11.08
C ASP A 97 -15.86 17.02 -10.47
N GLY A 98 -14.60 16.60 -10.60
CA GLY A 98 -13.43 17.28 -10.06
C GLY A 98 -13.09 16.91 -8.61
N THR A 99 -13.80 15.97 -7.99
CA THR A 99 -13.43 15.44 -6.67
C THR A 99 -12.21 14.54 -6.76
N LEU A 100 -11.40 14.51 -5.69
CA LEU A 100 -10.24 13.63 -5.58
C LEU A 100 -10.64 12.32 -4.90
N LYS A 101 -10.32 11.20 -5.55
CA LYS A 101 -10.54 9.85 -5.05
C LYS A 101 -9.26 9.28 -4.43
N PRO A 102 -9.40 8.47 -3.36
CA PRO A 102 -8.27 7.87 -2.69
C PRO A 102 -7.46 6.95 -3.61
N VAL A 103 -6.14 7.00 -3.45
CA VAL A 103 -5.19 6.17 -4.18
C VAL A 103 -4.43 5.24 -3.23
N ARG A 104 -3.83 4.20 -3.78
CA ARG A 104 -3.06 3.21 -2.99
C ARG A 104 -1.59 3.61 -2.89
N GLY A 105 -0.93 3.17 -1.82
CA GLY A 105 0.50 3.32 -1.69
C GLY A 105 0.94 4.73 -1.33
N VAL A 106 0.12 5.51 -0.66
CA VAL A 106 0.46 6.90 -0.27
C VAL A 106 1.56 6.95 0.78
N LEU A 107 1.64 5.97 1.68
CA LEU A 107 2.71 5.91 2.68
C LEU A 107 4.10 5.76 2.04
N PRO A 108 4.36 4.81 1.12
CA PRO A 108 5.62 4.77 0.38
C PRO A 108 5.85 6.03 -0.49
N MET A 109 4.80 6.71 -0.99
CA MET A 109 4.95 7.99 -1.68
C MET A 109 5.47 9.07 -0.73
N ALA A 110 4.92 9.20 0.48
CA ALA A 110 5.37 10.16 1.49
C ALA A 110 6.83 9.89 1.92
N VAL A 111 7.18 8.62 2.17
CA VAL A 111 8.56 8.23 2.48
C VAL A 111 9.51 8.61 1.35
N ARG A 112 9.09 8.40 0.10
CA ARG A 112 9.90 8.76 -1.08
C ARG A 112 10.04 10.27 -1.23
N ALA A 113 8.95 11.03 -1.10
CA ALA A 113 8.95 12.48 -1.19
C ALA A 113 9.91 13.10 -0.15
N ARG A 114 9.84 12.63 1.10
CA ARG A 114 10.80 13.04 2.14
C ARG A 114 12.24 12.70 1.77
N GLY A 115 12.47 11.49 1.26
CA GLY A 115 13.83 11.04 0.86
C GLY A 115 14.43 11.82 -0.30
N GLU A 116 13.61 12.47 -1.12
CA GLU A 116 14.02 13.38 -2.20
C GLU A 116 14.12 14.85 -1.73
N GLY A 117 13.90 15.13 -0.44
CA GLY A 117 13.98 16.48 0.12
C GLY A 117 12.79 17.37 -0.26
N LEU A 118 11.67 16.79 -0.69
CA LEU A 118 10.45 17.55 -0.98
C LEU A 118 9.81 17.98 0.35
N ARG A 119 9.19 19.15 0.34
CA ARG A 119 8.57 19.76 1.54
C ARG A 119 7.12 19.40 1.70
N ARG A 120 6.39 19.22 0.58
CA ARG A 120 4.95 19.04 0.58
C ARG A 120 4.53 17.83 -0.26
N LEU A 121 3.46 17.17 0.18
CA LEU A 121 2.80 16.10 -0.54
C LEU A 121 1.30 16.39 -0.55
N VAL A 122 0.73 16.66 -1.74
CA VAL A 122 -0.70 16.91 -1.94
C VAL A 122 -1.38 15.62 -2.37
N LEU A 123 -2.37 15.19 -1.60
CA LEU A 123 -3.09 13.93 -1.74
C LEU A 123 -4.60 14.12 -1.59
N PRO A 124 -5.42 13.14 -1.99
CA PRO A 124 -6.82 13.10 -1.58
C PRO A 124 -6.96 13.13 -0.04
N ALA A 125 -7.95 13.86 0.47
CA ALA A 125 -8.17 14.05 1.90
C ALA A 125 -8.26 12.72 2.66
N ASP A 126 -8.90 11.70 2.06
CA ASP A 126 -9.04 10.36 2.65
C ASP A 126 -7.70 9.63 2.86
N ASN A 127 -6.67 10.00 2.08
CA ASN A 127 -5.32 9.43 2.19
C ASN A 127 -4.40 10.20 3.13
N ALA A 128 -4.74 11.45 3.47
CA ALA A 128 -3.81 12.36 4.12
C ALA A 128 -3.33 11.83 5.48
N ARG A 129 -4.21 11.24 6.28
CA ARG A 129 -3.88 10.68 7.60
C ARG A 129 -2.88 9.52 7.52
N GLU A 130 -3.00 8.66 6.50
CA GLU A 130 -2.08 7.55 6.26
C GLU A 130 -0.67 8.06 5.95
N ALA A 131 -0.56 9.08 5.10
CA ALA A 131 0.72 9.66 4.69
C ALA A 131 1.36 10.52 5.80
N ALA A 132 0.54 11.17 6.65
CA ALA A 132 0.99 12.06 7.72
C ALA A 132 1.81 11.37 8.83
N VAL A 133 1.83 10.05 8.86
CA VAL A 133 2.71 9.26 9.74
C VAL A 133 4.20 9.50 9.44
N VAL A 134 4.51 9.98 8.23
CA VAL A 134 5.89 10.27 7.82
C VAL A 134 6.25 11.69 8.27
N GLU A 135 7.05 11.77 9.32
CA GLU A 135 7.55 13.05 9.83
C GLU A 135 8.48 13.75 8.82
N GLY A 136 8.53 15.07 8.87
CA GLY A 136 9.45 15.89 8.06
C GLY A 136 8.96 16.16 6.63
N ILE A 137 7.67 15.96 6.36
CA ILE A 137 6.98 16.38 5.15
C ILE A 137 5.56 16.86 5.49
N ASP A 138 5.14 17.98 4.92
CA ASP A 138 3.78 18.50 5.07
C ASP A 138 2.83 17.75 4.13
N VAL A 139 1.93 16.96 4.69
CA VAL A 139 0.91 16.24 3.94
C VAL A 139 -0.35 17.06 3.87
N LEU A 140 -0.75 17.49 2.68
CA LEU A 140 -1.89 18.35 2.41
C LEU A 140 -3.01 17.52 1.77
N GLY A 141 -4.10 17.32 2.52
CA GLY A 141 -5.27 16.57 2.05
C GLY A 141 -6.28 17.49 1.37
N ALA A 142 -6.53 17.28 0.08
CA ALA A 142 -7.52 18.03 -0.70
C ALA A 142 -8.70 17.13 -1.09
N GLY A 143 -9.92 17.70 -1.07
CA GLY A 143 -11.14 17.01 -1.49
C GLY A 143 -11.43 17.16 -2.98
N SER A 144 -10.88 18.20 -3.64
CA SER A 144 -11.19 18.52 -5.02
C SER A 144 -10.04 19.25 -5.73
N LEU A 145 -10.11 19.25 -7.08
CA LEU A 145 -9.18 20.02 -7.91
C LEU A 145 -9.27 21.52 -7.62
N LYS A 146 -10.46 22.05 -7.32
CA LYS A 146 -10.65 23.48 -6.94
C LYS A 146 -9.86 23.84 -5.69
N GLU A 147 -9.88 22.99 -4.68
CA GLU A 147 -9.10 23.22 -3.45
C GLU A 147 -7.59 23.22 -3.73
N VAL A 148 -7.11 22.32 -4.60
CA VAL A 148 -5.70 22.31 -5.03
C VAL A 148 -5.33 23.57 -5.78
N MET A 149 -6.20 24.07 -6.68
CA MET A 149 -5.98 25.32 -7.39
C MET A 149 -5.93 26.51 -6.44
N ALA A 150 -6.87 26.61 -5.50
CA ALA A 150 -6.91 27.69 -4.50
C ALA A 150 -5.66 27.66 -3.60
N LEU A 151 -5.20 26.48 -3.21
CA LEU A 151 -3.95 26.31 -2.46
C LEU A 151 -2.75 26.84 -3.25
N LEU A 152 -2.62 26.45 -4.53
CA LEU A 152 -1.48 26.83 -5.37
C LEU A 152 -1.46 28.32 -5.73
N ASN A 153 -2.62 28.96 -5.79
CA ASN A 153 -2.76 30.40 -6.03
C ASN A 153 -2.67 31.23 -4.74
N GLY A 154 -2.54 30.60 -3.57
CA GLY A 154 -2.52 31.29 -2.30
C GLY A 154 -3.87 31.89 -1.87
N GLU A 155 -4.96 31.42 -2.48
CA GLU A 155 -6.35 31.85 -2.18
C GLU A 155 -6.95 31.12 -0.99
N ALA A 156 -6.43 29.92 -0.69
CA ALA A 156 -6.81 29.11 0.45
C ALA A 156 -5.59 28.41 1.06
N GLU A 157 -5.66 28.11 2.33
CA GLU A 157 -4.67 27.32 3.06
C GLU A 157 -5.25 25.96 3.41
N ILE A 158 -4.49 24.89 3.14
CA ILE A 158 -4.79 23.54 3.62
C ILE A 158 -3.86 23.25 4.78
N VAL A 159 -4.45 23.04 5.96
CA VAL A 159 -3.69 22.68 7.15
C VAL A 159 -3.06 21.30 6.95
N PRO A 160 -1.76 21.15 7.20
CA PRO A 160 -1.12 19.86 7.12
C PRO A 160 -1.83 18.81 7.98
N ALA A 161 -2.07 17.65 7.39
CA ALA A 161 -2.69 16.55 8.12
C ALA A 161 -1.75 16.11 9.25
N VAL A 162 -2.32 15.93 10.42
CA VAL A 162 -1.63 15.27 11.52
C VAL A 162 -1.92 13.77 11.45
N PRO A 163 -0.98 12.92 11.90
CA PRO A 163 -1.28 11.50 12.09
C PRO A 163 -2.58 11.42 12.88
N GLY A 164 -3.52 10.56 12.47
CA GLY A 164 -4.76 10.42 13.21
C GLY A 164 -4.44 10.32 14.69
N ALA A 165 -5.30 10.82 15.56
CA ALA A 165 -5.23 10.62 17.00
C ALA A 165 -5.45 9.11 17.28
N ALA A 166 -4.60 8.31 16.66
CA ALA A 166 -4.48 6.91 16.95
C ALA A 166 -4.06 6.84 18.41
N GLU A 167 -4.71 5.99 19.16
CA GLU A 167 -4.25 5.50 20.44
C GLU A 167 -2.72 5.37 20.39
N PRO A 168 -1.98 5.77 21.43
CA PRO A 168 -0.52 5.66 21.40
C PRO A 168 -0.12 4.29 20.91
N PHE A 169 0.88 4.23 20.03
CA PHE A 169 1.30 3.01 19.34
C PHE A 169 1.49 1.84 20.34
N GLU A 170 2.02 2.11 21.51
CA GLU A 170 2.23 1.14 22.60
C GLU A 170 0.92 0.59 23.13
N VAL A 171 -0.13 1.41 23.26
CA VAL A 171 -1.45 0.98 23.73
C VAL A 171 -2.16 0.18 22.66
N ALA A 172 -2.07 0.59 21.39
CA ALA A 172 -2.64 -0.12 20.26
C ALA A 172 -1.96 -1.47 20.02
N ALA A 173 -0.66 -1.58 20.30
CA ALA A 173 0.11 -2.80 20.18
C ALA A 173 -0.35 -3.89 21.18
N GLY A 174 -0.81 -3.48 22.36
CA GLY A 174 -1.29 -4.41 23.41
C GLY A 174 -2.75 -4.85 23.27
N ARG A 175 -3.52 -4.25 22.36
CA ARG A 175 -4.96 -4.59 22.21
C ARG A 175 -5.18 -5.67 21.18
N TYR A 176 -5.50 -6.86 21.62
CA TYR A 176 -6.00 -7.95 20.79
C TYR A 176 -7.42 -8.33 21.25
N GLU A 177 -8.30 -8.65 20.30
CA GLU A 177 -9.66 -9.14 20.60
C GLU A 177 -9.64 -10.52 21.23
N GLU A 178 -8.65 -11.32 20.88
CA GLU A 178 -8.40 -12.67 21.38
C GLU A 178 -7.01 -12.71 22.00
N ASP A 179 -6.87 -13.29 23.19
CA ASP A 179 -5.60 -13.42 23.90
C ASP A 179 -5.19 -14.88 24.06
N PHE A 180 -3.89 -15.15 24.06
CA PHE A 180 -3.33 -16.46 24.31
C PHE A 180 -3.66 -16.95 25.73
N ALA A 181 -3.85 -16.04 26.69
CA ALA A 181 -4.28 -16.32 28.04
C ALA A 181 -5.68 -16.96 28.13
N ASP A 182 -6.54 -16.73 27.13
CA ASP A 182 -7.90 -17.30 27.08
C ASP A 182 -7.90 -18.82 26.89
N VAL A 183 -6.77 -19.38 26.41
CA VAL A 183 -6.65 -20.81 26.12
C VAL A 183 -6.61 -21.62 27.43
N LYS A 184 -7.64 -22.41 27.68
CA LYS A 184 -7.73 -23.28 28.82
C LYS A 184 -6.97 -24.60 28.57
N GLY A 185 -6.21 -25.05 29.56
CA GLY A 185 -5.40 -26.27 29.43
C GLY A 185 -4.28 -26.16 28.38
N GLN A 186 -4.03 -27.25 27.65
CA GLN A 186 -3.06 -27.33 26.54
C GLN A 186 -1.62 -26.89 26.91
N ALA A 187 -1.16 -27.19 28.15
CA ALA A 187 0.10 -26.68 28.69
C ALA A 187 1.30 -26.97 27.79
N LEU A 188 1.38 -28.16 27.20
CA LEU A 188 2.49 -28.55 26.32
C LEU A 188 2.48 -27.74 25.01
N ALA A 189 1.31 -27.61 24.35
CA ALA A 189 1.17 -26.85 23.12
C ALA A 189 1.43 -25.36 23.37
N LYS A 190 0.91 -24.80 24.47
CA LYS A 190 1.19 -23.41 24.88
C LYS A 190 2.68 -23.18 25.07
N ARG A 191 3.35 -24.05 25.79
CA ARG A 191 4.79 -23.93 26.03
C ARG A 191 5.62 -24.03 24.75
N ALA A 192 5.25 -24.93 23.82
CA ALA A 192 5.90 -25.02 22.51
C ALA A 192 5.74 -23.76 21.69
N LEU A 193 4.54 -23.16 21.69
CA LEU A 193 4.27 -21.90 20.96
C LEU A 193 4.99 -20.71 21.60
N GLU A 194 5.11 -20.61 22.92
CA GLU A 194 5.92 -19.60 23.61
C GLU A 194 7.39 -19.68 23.21
N ILE A 195 7.96 -20.89 23.16
CA ILE A 195 9.35 -21.09 22.72
C ILE A 195 9.50 -20.70 21.25
N ALA A 196 8.54 -21.08 20.40
CA ALA A 196 8.55 -20.71 18.99
C ALA A 196 8.45 -19.19 18.79
N ALA A 197 7.59 -18.52 19.56
CA ALA A 197 7.44 -17.07 19.53
C ALA A 197 8.73 -16.36 19.95
N ALA A 198 9.35 -16.81 21.04
CA ALA A 198 10.59 -16.24 21.56
C ALA A 198 11.79 -16.45 20.63
N GLY A 199 11.85 -17.60 19.95
CA GLY A 199 12.94 -17.94 19.04
C GLY A 199 12.70 -17.63 17.56
N GLY A 200 11.52 -17.14 17.20
CA GLY A 200 11.16 -16.93 15.79
C GLY A 200 11.08 -18.22 14.97
N HIS A 201 10.70 -19.33 15.62
CA HIS A 201 10.65 -20.66 15.00
C HIS A 201 9.33 -20.90 14.27
N ASN A 202 9.41 -21.55 13.11
CA ASN A 202 8.25 -22.10 12.43
C ASN A 202 7.69 -23.32 13.20
N VAL A 203 6.37 -23.50 13.15
CA VAL A 203 5.66 -24.53 13.94
C VAL A 203 4.77 -25.37 13.05
N LEU A 204 4.80 -26.68 13.27
CA LEU A 204 3.81 -27.61 12.73
C LEU A 204 3.03 -28.24 13.89
N MET A 205 1.70 -28.04 13.86
CA MET A 205 0.78 -28.62 14.83
C MET A 205 0.09 -29.84 14.22
N ILE A 206 0.21 -30.98 14.86
CA ILE A 206 -0.45 -32.23 14.47
C ILE A 206 -1.43 -32.61 15.57
N GLY A 207 -2.68 -32.85 15.22
CA GLY A 207 -3.70 -33.23 16.20
C GLY A 207 -5.06 -33.50 15.57
N ALA A 208 -5.93 -34.18 16.28
CA ALA A 208 -7.27 -34.49 15.82
C ALA A 208 -8.10 -33.24 15.44
N PRO A 209 -9.10 -33.36 14.58
CA PRO A 209 -10.07 -32.29 14.34
C PRO A 209 -10.67 -31.81 15.67
N GLY A 210 -10.87 -30.51 15.83
CA GLY A 210 -11.40 -29.91 17.06
C GLY A 210 -10.41 -29.78 18.22
N SER A 211 -9.13 -30.17 18.07
CA SER A 211 -8.12 -30.06 19.14
C SER A 211 -7.63 -28.62 19.41
N GLY A 212 -8.18 -27.62 18.73
CA GLY A 212 -7.88 -26.20 18.99
C GLY A 212 -6.68 -25.64 18.24
N LYS A 213 -6.12 -26.32 17.22
CA LYS A 213 -4.96 -25.87 16.43
C LYS A 213 -5.14 -24.47 15.84
N THR A 214 -6.25 -24.25 15.15
CA THR A 214 -6.60 -22.96 14.53
C THR A 214 -6.78 -21.87 15.59
N MET A 215 -7.38 -22.19 16.74
CA MET A 215 -7.57 -21.28 17.86
C MET A 215 -6.21 -20.82 18.44
N LEU A 216 -5.27 -21.75 18.62
CA LEU A 216 -3.91 -21.46 19.10
C LEU A 216 -3.13 -20.61 18.09
N ALA A 217 -3.19 -20.98 16.80
CA ALA A 217 -2.52 -20.23 15.74
C ALA A 217 -2.99 -18.78 15.64
N ARG A 218 -4.31 -18.55 15.77
CA ARG A 218 -4.90 -17.20 15.70
C ARG A 218 -4.42 -16.30 16.85
N ARG A 219 -4.10 -16.89 18.01
CA ARG A 219 -3.59 -16.18 19.18
C ARG A 219 -2.07 -16.02 19.21
N MET A 220 -1.36 -16.64 18.27
CA MET A 220 0.11 -16.55 18.20
C MET A 220 0.63 -15.09 18.14
N PRO A 221 0.00 -14.15 17.41
CA PRO A 221 0.43 -12.75 17.40
C PRO A 221 0.48 -12.09 18.79
N THR A 222 -0.34 -12.54 19.75
CA THR A 222 -0.42 -11.93 21.10
C THR A 222 0.78 -12.26 22.00
N ILE A 223 1.54 -13.32 21.65
CA ILE A 223 2.73 -13.72 22.39
C ILE A 223 4.04 -13.42 21.65
N LEU A 224 3.95 -12.89 20.42
CA LEU A 224 5.12 -12.37 19.72
C LEU A 224 5.56 -11.03 20.33
N PRO A 225 6.87 -10.70 20.32
CA PRO A 225 7.32 -9.37 20.73
C PRO A 225 6.56 -8.26 19.99
N PRO A 226 6.26 -7.10 20.58
CA PRO A 226 5.61 -6.01 19.90
C PRO A 226 6.42 -5.55 18.67
N LEU A 227 5.74 -4.98 17.68
CA LEU A 227 6.44 -4.38 16.52
C LEU A 227 7.29 -3.20 16.98
N SER A 228 8.52 -3.12 16.52
CA SER A 228 9.28 -1.87 16.60
C SER A 228 8.68 -0.83 15.64
N PRO A 229 8.91 0.48 15.84
CA PRO A 229 8.43 1.50 14.91
C PRO A 229 8.88 1.28 13.45
N GLY A 230 10.11 0.76 13.27
CA GLY A 230 10.65 0.41 11.96
C GLY A 230 9.88 -0.74 11.30
N GLU A 231 9.65 -1.85 12.03
CA GLU A 231 8.86 -2.98 11.56
C GLU A 231 7.40 -2.57 11.27
N ALA A 232 6.82 -1.72 12.12
CA ALA A 232 5.47 -1.19 11.93
C ALA A 232 5.37 -0.38 10.63
N LEU A 233 6.33 0.52 10.37
CA LEU A 233 6.40 1.30 9.15
C LEU A 233 6.55 0.40 7.91
N GLU A 234 7.43 -0.60 7.96
CA GLU A 234 7.66 -1.52 6.85
C GLU A 234 6.41 -2.35 6.55
N THR A 235 5.77 -2.90 7.58
CA THR A 235 4.53 -3.67 7.48
C THR A 235 3.40 -2.79 6.91
N THR A 236 3.25 -1.56 7.42
CA THR A 236 2.22 -0.64 6.96
C THR A 236 2.40 -0.27 5.48
N LYS A 237 3.65 -0.07 5.00
CA LYS A 237 3.93 0.18 3.58
C LYS A 237 3.41 -0.94 2.67
N ILE A 238 3.61 -2.20 3.06
CA ILE A 238 3.14 -3.36 2.28
C ILE A 238 1.62 -3.36 2.21
N HIS A 239 0.95 -3.12 3.34
CA HIS A 239 -0.51 -3.05 3.41
C HIS A 239 -1.08 -1.84 2.66
N SER A 240 -0.38 -0.70 2.66
CA SER A 240 -0.72 0.49 1.87
C SER A 240 -0.74 0.20 0.37
N VAL A 241 0.33 -0.42 -0.16
CA VAL A 241 0.41 -0.84 -1.57
C VAL A 241 -0.69 -1.84 -1.94
N ALA A 242 -1.02 -2.76 -1.03
CA ALA A 242 -2.11 -3.71 -1.22
C ALA A 242 -3.51 -3.06 -1.17
N GLY A 243 -3.62 -1.80 -0.73
CA GLY A 243 -4.90 -1.14 -0.46
C GLY A 243 -5.64 -1.71 0.75
N LYS A 244 -4.89 -2.25 1.70
CA LYS A 244 -5.37 -2.85 2.95
C LYS A 244 -4.89 -2.06 4.20
N ALA A 245 -4.28 -0.89 4.02
CA ALA A 245 -3.99 0.01 5.12
C ALA A 245 -5.32 0.44 5.76
N GLY A 246 -5.42 0.33 7.07
CA GLY A 246 -6.67 0.59 7.78
C GLY A 246 -7.10 2.04 7.64
N VAL A 247 -8.41 2.28 7.61
CA VAL A 247 -9.05 3.61 7.51
C VAL A 247 -8.66 4.54 8.69
N ALA A 248 -8.08 4.00 9.75
CA ALA A 248 -7.69 4.74 10.96
C ALA A 248 -6.44 5.64 10.80
N GLY A 249 -5.70 5.54 9.68
CA GLY A 249 -4.62 6.47 9.35
C GLY A 249 -3.44 6.47 10.33
N GLY A 250 -3.00 5.29 10.77
CA GLY A 250 -1.83 5.14 11.64
C GLY A 250 -0.93 3.99 11.21
N LEU A 251 0.21 3.83 11.89
CA LEU A 251 1.05 2.65 11.74
C LEU A 251 0.31 1.42 12.26
N MET A 252 0.51 0.29 11.59
CA MET A 252 0.05 -1.00 12.09
C MET A 252 0.82 -1.32 13.38
N ALA A 253 0.14 -1.25 14.50
CA ALA A 253 0.74 -1.52 15.81
C ALA A 253 0.75 -3.03 16.15
N ARG A 254 -0.07 -3.83 15.47
CA ARG A 254 -0.22 -5.27 15.72
C ARG A 254 0.44 -6.08 14.63
N ARG A 255 1.03 -7.20 15.02
CA ARG A 255 1.57 -8.16 14.05
C ARG A 255 0.45 -8.76 13.22
N PRO A 256 0.58 -8.75 11.87
CA PRO A 256 -0.45 -9.31 11.00
C PRO A 256 -0.59 -10.82 11.18
N TYR A 257 -1.83 -11.29 11.09
CA TYR A 257 -2.17 -12.71 10.99
C TYR A 257 -2.84 -12.97 9.65
N ARG A 258 -2.25 -13.85 8.86
CA ARG A 258 -2.77 -14.25 7.55
C ARG A 258 -3.02 -15.74 7.52
N ALA A 259 -4.23 -16.12 7.12
CA ALA A 259 -4.66 -17.53 7.07
C ALA A 259 -5.34 -17.78 5.72
N PRO A 260 -4.57 -17.94 4.63
CA PRO A 260 -5.14 -18.27 3.33
C PRO A 260 -5.73 -19.68 3.33
N HIS A 261 -6.84 -19.85 2.62
CA HIS A 261 -7.44 -21.15 2.42
C HIS A 261 -6.57 -22.04 1.52
N HIS A 262 -6.61 -23.35 1.66
CA HIS A 262 -5.78 -24.29 0.88
C HIS A 262 -6.03 -24.23 -0.65
N THR A 263 -7.19 -23.73 -1.09
CA THR A 263 -7.51 -23.49 -2.50
C THR A 263 -6.87 -22.21 -3.09
N ILE A 264 -6.06 -21.50 -2.31
CA ILE A 264 -5.39 -20.28 -2.79
C ILE A 264 -4.52 -20.55 -4.01
N SER A 265 -4.54 -19.67 -4.99
CA SER A 265 -3.61 -19.75 -6.12
C SER A 265 -2.20 -19.31 -5.71
N GLN A 266 -1.19 -19.85 -6.41
CA GLN A 266 0.20 -19.44 -6.23
C GLN A 266 0.37 -17.90 -6.33
N VAL A 267 -0.29 -17.26 -7.31
CA VAL A 267 -0.22 -15.80 -7.49
C VAL A 267 -0.84 -15.04 -6.32
N ALA A 268 -1.93 -15.54 -5.75
CA ALA A 268 -2.53 -14.90 -4.57
C ALA A 268 -1.66 -15.06 -3.31
N LEU A 269 -0.94 -16.19 -3.20
CA LEU A 269 -0.07 -16.44 -2.07
C LEU A 269 1.20 -15.57 -2.11
N ILE A 270 1.93 -15.55 -3.22
CA ILE A 270 3.22 -14.85 -3.33
C ILE A 270 3.12 -13.43 -3.88
N GLY A 271 2.03 -13.12 -4.54
CA GLY A 271 1.86 -11.86 -5.25
C GLY A 271 2.05 -12.01 -6.76
N GLY A 272 1.70 -10.99 -7.49
CA GLY A 272 1.78 -10.99 -8.96
C GLY A 272 0.63 -10.22 -9.60
N GLY A 273 0.30 -10.62 -10.83
CA GLY A 273 -0.69 -9.94 -11.66
C GLY A 273 -0.02 -9.14 -12.77
N GLN A 274 -0.81 -8.41 -13.56
CA GLN A 274 -0.28 -7.50 -14.58
C GLN A 274 0.50 -6.35 -13.93
N SER A 275 0.00 -5.84 -12.82
CA SER A 275 0.68 -4.93 -11.92
C SER A 275 1.11 -5.73 -10.69
N PRO A 276 2.42 -5.89 -10.42
CA PRO A 276 2.89 -6.68 -9.29
C PRO A 276 2.30 -6.15 -7.97
N ARG A 277 1.55 -7.01 -7.26
CA ARG A 277 0.98 -6.70 -5.95
C ARG A 277 1.51 -7.69 -4.91
N PRO A 278 1.66 -7.26 -3.65
CA PRO A 278 2.05 -8.18 -2.59
C PRO A 278 0.97 -9.24 -2.37
N GLY A 279 1.38 -10.49 -2.19
CA GLY A 279 0.52 -11.62 -1.84
C GLY A 279 0.39 -11.82 -0.33
N GLU A 280 -0.29 -12.89 0.08
CA GLU A 280 -0.52 -13.22 1.49
C GLU A 280 0.78 -13.40 2.28
N VAL A 281 1.83 -13.92 1.64
CA VAL A 281 3.18 -14.06 2.22
C VAL A 281 3.76 -12.72 2.64
N SER A 282 3.67 -11.71 1.76
CA SER A 282 4.15 -10.35 2.07
C SER A 282 3.22 -9.63 3.04
N LEU A 283 1.91 -9.89 2.98
CA LEU A 283 0.95 -9.34 3.94
C LEU A 283 1.11 -9.93 5.35
N ALA A 284 1.77 -11.09 5.48
CA ALA A 284 2.15 -11.69 6.75
C ALA A 284 3.48 -11.17 7.31
N HIS A 285 4.16 -10.27 6.59
CA HIS A 285 5.46 -9.72 6.99
C HIS A 285 5.44 -9.17 8.43
N ASN A 286 6.45 -9.53 9.22
CA ASN A 286 6.57 -9.26 10.66
C ASN A 286 5.43 -9.84 11.51
N GLY A 287 4.73 -10.85 11.02
CA GLY A 287 3.60 -11.49 11.69
C GLY A 287 3.56 -13.00 11.50
N VAL A 288 2.36 -13.53 11.37
CA VAL A 288 2.10 -14.97 11.28
C VAL A 288 1.42 -15.32 9.96
N LEU A 289 1.98 -16.29 9.25
CA LEU A 289 1.32 -16.97 8.14
C LEU A 289 0.84 -18.33 8.65
N PHE A 290 -0.47 -18.53 8.70
CA PHE A 290 -1.07 -19.78 9.14
C PHE A 290 -1.60 -20.58 7.95
N LEU A 291 -1.17 -21.83 7.84
CA LEU A 291 -1.65 -22.78 6.83
C LEU A 291 -2.38 -23.92 7.55
N ASP A 292 -3.71 -23.85 7.54
CA ASP A 292 -4.54 -24.94 8.06
C ASP A 292 -4.69 -26.05 6.99
N GLU A 293 -4.84 -27.28 7.44
CA GLU A 293 -4.94 -28.44 6.54
C GLU A 293 -3.77 -28.51 5.54
N LEU A 294 -2.54 -28.36 6.05
CA LEU A 294 -1.32 -28.28 5.21
C LEU A 294 -1.25 -29.30 4.08
N PRO A 295 -1.66 -30.59 4.23
CA PRO A 295 -1.62 -31.58 3.15
C PRO A 295 -2.56 -31.28 1.98
N GLU A 296 -3.59 -30.44 2.18
CA GLU A 296 -4.56 -30.07 1.14
C GLU A 296 -4.05 -28.98 0.20
N PHE A 297 -2.96 -28.30 0.58
CA PHE A 297 -2.34 -27.32 -0.32
C PHE A 297 -1.66 -28.00 -1.50
N GLY A 298 -1.87 -27.48 -2.69
CA GLY A 298 -1.18 -27.95 -3.87
C GLY A 298 0.35 -27.86 -3.72
N ARG A 299 1.06 -28.89 -4.17
CA ARG A 299 2.53 -28.99 -4.06
C ARG A 299 3.24 -27.74 -4.61
N SER A 300 2.81 -27.22 -5.74
CA SER A 300 3.37 -26.02 -6.35
C SER A 300 3.18 -24.76 -5.49
N VAL A 301 2.10 -24.72 -4.67
CA VAL A 301 1.82 -23.62 -3.72
C VAL A 301 2.75 -23.71 -2.53
N LEU A 302 3.08 -24.92 -2.06
CA LEU A 302 4.02 -25.09 -0.95
C LEU A 302 5.48 -24.86 -1.36
N GLU A 303 5.85 -25.24 -2.59
CA GLU A 303 7.22 -25.05 -3.11
C GLU A 303 7.62 -23.57 -3.19
N VAL A 304 6.69 -22.67 -3.48
CA VAL A 304 7.00 -21.22 -3.56
C VAL A 304 7.25 -20.58 -2.19
N LEU A 305 6.88 -21.24 -1.10
CA LEU A 305 7.18 -20.76 0.25
C LEU A 305 8.67 -20.95 0.63
N ARG A 306 9.40 -21.75 -0.12
CA ARG A 306 10.81 -22.01 0.16
C ARG A 306 11.64 -20.72 0.16
N GLN A 307 11.52 -19.90 -0.88
CA GLN A 307 12.27 -18.65 -0.97
C GLN A 307 12.00 -17.71 0.21
N PRO A 308 10.74 -17.34 0.56
CA PRO A 308 10.51 -16.42 1.67
C PRO A 308 10.88 -17.01 3.04
N LEU A 309 10.86 -18.33 3.22
CA LEU A 309 11.30 -18.96 4.46
C LEU A 309 12.82 -18.89 4.65
N GLU A 310 13.59 -19.01 3.56
CA GLU A 310 15.05 -18.95 3.58
C GLU A 310 15.57 -17.51 3.54
N GLU A 311 15.04 -16.66 2.63
CA GLU A 311 15.57 -15.33 2.33
C GLU A 311 14.84 -14.17 3.01
N LYS A 312 13.69 -14.43 3.67
CA LYS A 312 12.82 -13.41 4.29
C LYS A 312 12.28 -12.37 3.32
N LYS A 313 12.26 -12.71 2.04
CA LYS A 313 11.77 -11.87 0.94
C LYS A 313 11.22 -12.73 -0.18
N ILE A 314 10.41 -12.14 -1.04
CA ILE A 314 9.86 -12.77 -2.24
C ILE A 314 10.08 -11.89 -3.45
N THR A 315 10.61 -12.46 -4.51
CA THR A 315 10.80 -11.76 -5.78
C THR A 315 9.69 -12.12 -6.74
N VAL A 316 8.89 -11.13 -7.09
CA VAL A 316 7.83 -11.27 -8.11
C VAL A 316 8.37 -10.76 -9.43
N SER A 317 8.81 -11.67 -10.29
CA SER A 317 9.36 -11.34 -11.61
C SER A 317 8.30 -11.49 -12.70
N ARG A 318 8.24 -10.53 -13.60
CA ARG A 318 7.47 -10.55 -14.85
C ARG A 318 8.33 -10.03 -15.98
N ALA A 319 7.93 -10.26 -17.23
CA ALA A 319 8.73 -9.94 -18.41
C ALA A 319 9.35 -8.53 -18.46
N LYS A 320 8.76 -7.55 -17.74
CA LYS A 320 9.22 -6.16 -17.71
C LYS A 320 9.56 -5.63 -16.31
N TYR A 321 9.26 -6.36 -15.25
CA TYR A 321 9.44 -5.91 -13.87
C TYR A 321 9.90 -7.06 -12.98
N SER A 322 10.82 -6.75 -12.09
CA SER A 322 11.14 -7.57 -10.93
C SER A 322 10.96 -6.70 -9.69
N VAL A 323 10.03 -7.10 -8.84
CA VAL A 323 9.74 -6.39 -7.59
C VAL A 323 10.00 -7.34 -6.43
N GLU A 324 10.80 -6.88 -5.48
CA GLU A 324 11.08 -7.61 -4.26
C GLU A 324 10.19 -7.08 -3.14
N TYR A 325 9.48 -7.98 -2.46
CA TYR A 325 8.69 -7.67 -1.26
C TYR A 325 9.29 -8.35 -0.04
N PRO A 326 9.37 -7.66 1.10
CA PRO A 326 9.72 -8.30 2.36
C PRO A 326 8.70 -9.38 2.73
N ALA A 327 9.19 -10.48 3.33
CA ALA A 327 8.38 -11.64 3.68
C ALA A 327 8.94 -12.36 4.93
N ASN A 328 9.30 -11.59 5.96
CA ASN A 328 9.76 -12.14 7.22
C ASN A 328 8.55 -12.43 8.11
N PHE A 329 8.10 -13.68 8.15
CA PHE A 329 6.96 -14.12 8.94
C PHE A 329 7.30 -15.40 9.71
N THR A 330 6.54 -15.68 10.76
CA THR A 330 6.54 -16.99 11.42
C THR A 330 5.51 -17.88 10.72
N LEU A 331 5.96 -19.00 10.16
CA LEU A 331 5.05 -19.99 9.59
C LEU A 331 4.48 -20.86 10.71
N VAL A 332 3.16 -20.89 10.81
CA VAL A 332 2.43 -21.85 11.63
C VAL A 332 1.59 -22.71 10.70
N ALA A 333 1.79 -24.02 10.75
CA ALA A 333 1.04 -24.95 9.94
C ALA A 333 0.27 -25.92 10.82
N ALA A 334 -0.88 -26.39 10.36
CA ALA A 334 -1.66 -27.41 11.07
C ALA A 334 -2.08 -28.53 10.12
N MET A 335 -2.12 -29.74 10.66
CA MET A 335 -2.61 -30.91 9.94
C MET A 335 -3.30 -31.89 10.88
N ASN A 336 -4.17 -32.68 10.33
CA ASN A 336 -4.72 -33.84 11.02
C ASN A 336 -3.78 -35.05 10.85
N PRO A 337 -3.72 -35.96 11.81
CA PRO A 337 -2.97 -37.21 11.64
C PRO A 337 -3.56 -38.02 10.49
N CYS A 338 -2.73 -38.86 9.88
CA CYS A 338 -3.21 -39.80 8.88
C CYS A 338 -4.32 -40.70 9.50
N PRO A 339 -5.39 -41.05 8.75
CA PRO A 339 -6.42 -41.98 9.21
C PRO A 339 -5.86 -43.36 9.63
N CYS A 340 -4.68 -43.72 9.13
CA CYS A 340 -3.99 -44.96 9.52
C CYS A 340 -3.18 -44.83 10.82
N GLY A 341 -3.13 -43.63 11.44
CA GLY A 341 -2.31 -43.35 12.60
C GLY A 341 -0.86 -43.18 12.24
#